data_157e60eca289e4ce41d0d56b46565047
#
_entry.id   157e60eca289e4ce41d0d56b46565047
#
_cell.length_a   1.000
_cell.length_b   1.000
_cell.length_c   1.000
_cell.angle_alpha   90.00
_cell.angle_beta   90.00
_cell.angle_gamma   90.00
#
_symmetry.space_group_name_H-M   'P 1'
#
loop_
_entity.id
_entity.type
_entity.pdbx_description
1 polymer ?
#
loop_
_entity_poly.entity_id
_entity_poly.type
_entity_poly.pdbx_seq_one_letter_code
_entity_poly.pdbx_strand_id
1 'polypeptide(L)'
;MAFKKNLKIFNFIAFLAIILPFAGCGDGAKKKQAEVPKIANKPLDIYSKLDVCGCNKEAIEIIDLTTDIRNSFKTIKELKSKPKSVEQIRSLASSYTKLLESCFNRYASKIFIPSDCNNLNELERKRTELSNLGIQLEQGERLKL
;
A
#
# COMPACT_ATOMS: atom_id res chain seq x y z
N MET A 1 -41.33 -28.19 51.95
CA MET A 1 -42.53 -28.02 51.13
C MET A 1 -42.07 -28.05 49.67
N ALA A 2 -42.07 -29.10 49.02
CA ALA A 2 -43.08 -29.88 48.32
C ALA A 2 -43.66 -29.12 47.09
N PHE A 3 -43.43 -29.78 45.95
CA PHE A 3 -44.27 -29.85 44.77
C PHE A 3 -44.00 -28.77 43.67
N LYS A 4 -43.96 -29.02 42.39
CA LYS A 4 -44.40 -30.19 41.57
C LYS A 4 -43.71 -30.12 40.20
N LYS A 5 -43.37 -31.30 39.68
CA LYS A 5 -43.13 -31.69 38.31
C LYS A 5 -44.30 -31.25 37.41
N ASN A 6 -43.98 -30.79 36.18
CA ASN A 6 -44.83 -31.11 35.04
C ASN A 6 -44.00 -31.30 33.76
N LEU A 7 -43.94 -32.50 33.41
CA LEU A 7 -43.56 -33.16 32.17
C LEU A 7 -44.71 -33.08 31.18
N LYS A 8 -44.53 -32.54 30.00
CA LYS A 8 -45.33 -32.84 28.80
C LYS A 8 -44.39 -32.59 27.61
N ILE A 9 -43.76 -33.58 27.04
CA ILE A 9 -44.20 -34.60 26.09
C ILE A 9 -44.90 -33.99 24.85
N PHE A 10 -44.22 -34.28 23.69
CA PHE A 10 -44.69 -34.32 22.32
C PHE A 10 -44.92 -33.01 21.59
N ASN A 11 -44.06 -32.69 20.64
CA ASN A 11 -44.51 -32.82 19.25
C ASN A 11 -43.34 -33.00 18.27
N PHE A 12 -43.31 -34.20 17.67
CA PHE A 12 -42.54 -34.57 16.50
C PHE A 12 -43.17 -33.89 15.31
N ILE A 13 -42.54 -32.89 14.75
CA ILE A 13 -42.85 -32.43 13.38
C ILE A 13 -41.58 -32.56 12.58
N ALA A 14 -41.58 -33.60 11.77
CA ALA A 14 -40.64 -33.83 10.70
C ALA A 14 -40.71 -32.64 9.74
N PHE A 15 -39.68 -31.77 9.72
CA PHE A 15 -39.50 -30.83 8.65
C PHE A 15 -38.45 -31.35 7.68
N LEU A 16 -39.00 -31.76 6.58
CA LEU A 16 -38.39 -32.20 5.35
C LEU A 16 -37.18 -31.34 4.96
N ALA A 17 -36.02 -32.00 4.85
CA ALA A 17 -34.80 -31.42 4.36
C ALA A 17 -34.96 -30.98 2.90
N ILE A 18 -35.10 -29.71 2.64
CA ILE A 18 -34.87 -29.13 1.31
C ILE A 18 -33.40 -28.75 1.25
N ILE A 19 -32.60 -29.68 0.78
CA ILE A 19 -31.22 -29.41 0.37
C ILE A 19 -31.28 -28.65 -0.95
N LEU A 20 -31.26 -27.31 -0.87
CA LEU A 20 -30.94 -26.49 -2.02
C LEU A 20 -29.42 -26.45 -2.17
N PRO A 21 -28.88 -26.90 -3.29
CA PRO A 21 -27.46 -26.64 -3.58
C PRO A 21 -27.35 -25.15 -3.91
N PHE A 22 -26.94 -24.34 -2.93
CA PHE A 22 -26.38 -23.06 -3.23
C PHE A 22 -25.06 -23.28 -3.99
N ALA A 23 -25.19 -23.34 -5.32
CA ALA A 23 -24.08 -23.07 -6.20
C ALA A 23 -23.70 -21.59 -6.02
N GLY A 24 -23.02 -21.29 -4.91
CA GLY A 24 -22.35 -20.02 -4.69
C GLY A 24 -21.17 -19.95 -5.66
N CYS A 25 -21.38 -19.34 -6.82
CA CYS A 25 -20.29 -18.73 -7.58
C CYS A 25 -19.66 -17.68 -6.68
N GLY A 26 -18.74 -18.09 -5.82
CA GLY A 26 -17.79 -17.21 -5.19
C GLY A 26 -16.83 -16.74 -6.26
N ASP A 27 -17.15 -15.62 -6.93
CA ASP A 27 -16.13 -14.81 -7.58
C ASP A 27 -15.13 -14.37 -6.52
N GLY A 28 -14.21 -15.29 -6.23
CA GLY A 28 -12.97 -14.97 -5.57
C GLY A 28 -12.22 -14.04 -6.50
N ALA A 29 -12.49 -12.75 -6.40
CA ALA A 29 -11.62 -11.73 -6.95
C ALA A 29 -10.23 -12.04 -6.41
N LYS A 30 -9.43 -12.77 -7.18
CA LYS A 30 -7.99 -12.93 -6.97
C LYS A 30 -7.44 -11.51 -6.98
N LYS A 31 -7.28 -10.91 -5.79
CA LYS A 31 -6.50 -9.69 -5.63
C LYS A 31 -5.17 -9.99 -6.30
N LYS A 32 -4.96 -9.42 -7.47
CA LYS A 32 -3.67 -9.46 -8.16
C LYS A 32 -2.65 -8.97 -7.14
N GLN A 33 -1.82 -9.89 -6.68
CA GLN A 33 -0.70 -9.56 -5.83
C GLN A 33 0.18 -8.64 -6.70
N ALA A 34 0.30 -7.38 -6.30
CA ALA A 34 1.06 -6.41 -7.07
C ALA A 34 2.47 -6.98 -7.28
N GLU A 35 2.82 -7.21 -8.54
CA GLU A 35 4.19 -7.56 -8.93
C GLU A 35 5.11 -6.47 -8.43
N VAL A 36 6.31 -6.83 -7.95
CA VAL A 36 7.31 -5.86 -7.48
C VAL A 36 7.58 -4.90 -8.65
N PRO A 37 7.26 -3.62 -8.53
CA PRO A 37 7.50 -2.70 -9.62
C PRO A 37 8.99 -2.70 -9.97
N LYS A 38 9.32 -2.71 -11.25
CA LYS A 38 10.70 -2.64 -11.77
C LYS A 38 11.49 -1.43 -11.24
N ILE A 39 10.79 -0.45 -10.65
CA ILE A 39 11.35 0.76 -10.05
C ILE A 39 12.14 0.48 -8.77
N ALA A 40 11.75 -0.52 -7.97
CA ALA A 40 12.35 -0.78 -6.65
C ALA A 40 13.84 -1.16 -6.69
N ASN A 41 14.41 -1.45 -7.87
CA ASN A 41 15.80 -1.86 -8.05
C ASN A 41 16.48 -1.15 -9.24
N LYS A 42 16.03 0.08 -9.58
CA LYS A 42 16.70 0.85 -10.62
C LYS A 42 18.14 1.16 -10.21
N PRO A 43 19.14 0.90 -11.07
CA PRO A 43 20.52 1.32 -10.81
C PRO A 43 20.62 2.84 -10.64
N LEU A 44 21.56 3.28 -9.80
CA LEU A 44 21.74 4.70 -9.45
C LEU A 44 22.02 5.58 -10.69
N ASP A 45 22.65 5.01 -11.72
CA ASP A 45 22.98 5.69 -12.99
C ASP A 45 21.75 6.11 -13.79
N ILE A 46 20.59 5.49 -13.58
CA ILE A 46 19.34 5.89 -14.24
C ILE A 46 18.90 7.26 -13.74
N TYR A 47 19.00 7.51 -12.45
CA TYR A 47 18.60 8.81 -11.87
C TYR A 47 19.52 9.96 -12.32
N SER A 48 20.78 9.66 -12.63
CA SER A 48 21.73 10.66 -13.12
C SER A 48 21.38 11.22 -14.52
N LYS A 49 20.48 10.57 -15.25
CA LYS A 49 20.03 10.96 -16.59
C LYS A 49 18.74 11.78 -16.60
N LEU A 50 18.06 11.85 -15.46
CA LEU A 50 16.81 12.60 -15.34
C LEU A 50 17.11 14.12 -15.37
N ASP A 51 16.22 14.89 -15.99
CA ASP A 51 16.13 16.33 -15.81
C ASP A 51 15.27 16.67 -14.57
N VAL A 52 15.07 17.97 -14.28
CA VAL A 52 14.26 18.40 -13.14
C VAL A 52 12.84 17.86 -13.21
N CYS A 53 12.26 17.83 -14.41
CA CYS A 53 10.91 17.28 -14.64
C CYS A 53 10.85 15.79 -14.42
N GLY A 54 11.85 15.07 -14.90
CA GLY A 54 12.00 13.64 -14.67
C GLY A 54 12.19 13.30 -13.20
N CYS A 55 12.93 14.11 -12.47
CA CYS A 55 13.08 13.99 -11.01
C CYS A 55 11.73 14.06 -10.28
N ASN A 56 10.93 15.08 -10.60
CA ASN A 56 9.61 15.26 -10.00
C ASN A 56 8.65 14.09 -10.35
N LYS A 57 8.60 13.74 -11.64
CA LYS A 57 7.76 12.63 -12.12
C LYS A 57 8.11 11.31 -11.47
N GLU A 58 9.38 10.96 -11.39
CA GLU A 58 9.84 9.71 -10.78
C GLU A 58 9.55 9.70 -9.27
N ALA A 59 9.72 10.85 -8.57
CA ALA A 59 9.39 10.98 -7.16
C ALA A 59 7.89 10.71 -6.91
N ILE A 60 7.02 11.30 -7.72
CA ILE A 60 5.57 11.09 -7.67
C ILE A 60 5.25 9.61 -7.91
N GLU A 61 5.84 8.98 -8.90
CA GLU A 61 5.61 7.57 -9.24
C GLU A 61 5.99 6.63 -8.07
N ILE A 62 7.11 6.89 -7.40
CA ILE A 62 7.51 6.11 -6.22
C ILE A 62 6.51 6.28 -5.07
N ILE A 63 6.01 7.50 -4.84
CA ILE A 63 5.01 7.77 -3.81
C ILE A 63 3.70 7.03 -4.14
N ASP A 64 3.24 7.08 -5.38
CA ASP A 64 2.00 6.42 -5.82
C ASP A 64 2.09 4.90 -5.64
N LEU A 65 3.17 4.28 -6.08
CA LEU A 65 3.40 2.85 -5.88
C LEU A 65 3.42 2.46 -4.40
N THR A 66 4.03 3.29 -3.55
CA THR A 66 4.05 3.06 -2.11
C THR A 66 2.65 3.16 -1.51
N THR A 67 1.89 4.16 -1.97
CA THR A 67 0.49 4.38 -1.57
C THR A 67 -0.38 3.19 -1.96
N ASP A 68 -0.23 2.66 -3.17
CA ASP A 68 -0.98 1.49 -3.65
C ASP A 68 -0.68 0.24 -2.81
N ILE A 69 0.60 0.00 -2.48
CA ILE A 69 0.97 -1.09 -1.59
C ILE A 69 0.33 -0.88 -0.22
N ARG A 70 0.42 0.32 0.35
CA ARG A 70 -0.16 0.65 1.66
C ARG A 70 -1.68 0.46 1.68
N ASN A 71 -2.38 0.91 0.66
CA ASN A 71 -3.84 0.83 0.53
C ASN A 71 -4.36 -0.59 0.28
N SER A 72 -3.48 -1.53 -0.07
CA SER A 72 -3.84 -2.96 -0.15
C SER A 72 -4.12 -3.57 1.22
N PHE A 73 -3.85 -2.85 2.31
CA PHE A 73 -4.04 -3.28 3.70
C PHE A 73 -4.97 -2.31 4.44
N LYS A 74 -5.86 -2.83 5.27
CA LYS A 74 -6.79 -2.01 6.07
C LYS A 74 -6.05 -1.19 7.14
N THR A 75 -5.00 -1.76 7.71
CA THR A 75 -4.23 -1.12 8.79
C THR A 75 -2.74 -1.25 8.59
N ILE A 76 -1.97 -0.35 9.21
CA ILE A 76 -0.51 -0.44 9.24
C ILE A 76 -0.03 -1.73 9.95
N LYS A 77 -0.78 -2.22 10.94
CA LYS A 77 -0.48 -3.47 11.63
C LYS A 77 -0.59 -4.68 10.70
N GLU A 78 -1.60 -4.69 9.84
CA GLU A 78 -1.77 -5.73 8.81
C GLU A 78 -0.61 -5.71 7.81
N LEU A 79 -0.22 -4.52 7.32
CA LEU A 79 0.96 -4.36 6.46
C LEU A 79 2.21 -4.92 7.13
N LYS A 80 2.48 -4.56 8.40
CA LYS A 80 3.64 -5.03 9.16
C LYS A 80 3.71 -6.55 9.28
N SER A 81 2.59 -7.24 9.25
CA SER A 81 2.52 -8.71 9.26
C SER A 81 2.88 -9.37 7.92
N LYS A 82 3.17 -8.58 6.88
CA LYS A 82 3.48 -9.05 5.52
C LYS A 82 4.93 -8.68 5.13
N PRO A 83 5.91 -9.52 5.46
CA PRO A 83 7.33 -9.20 5.26
C PRO A 83 7.67 -8.78 3.84
N LYS A 84 7.08 -9.42 2.83
CA LYS A 84 7.31 -9.10 1.42
C LYS A 84 6.86 -7.66 1.08
N SER A 85 5.71 -7.23 1.55
CA SER A 85 5.20 -5.87 1.29
C SER A 85 5.99 -4.83 2.08
N VAL A 86 6.42 -5.15 3.29
CA VAL A 86 7.33 -4.31 4.08
C VAL A 86 8.65 -4.09 3.33
N GLU A 87 9.22 -5.17 2.77
CA GLU A 87 10.46 -5.09 2.00
C GLU A 87 10.31 -4.27 0.71
N GLN A 88 9.18 -4.42 0.02
CA GLN A 88 8.86 -3.60 -1.15
C GLN A 88 8.84 -2.11 -0.81
N ILE A 89 8.16 -1.72 0.29
CA ILE A 89 8.11 -0.32 0.73
C ILE A 89 9.50 0.19 1.13
N ARG A 90 10.32 -0.61 1.82
CA ARG A 90 11.69 -0.23 2.14
C ARG A 90 12.55 -0.02 0.90
N SER A 91 12.41 -0.88 -0.09
CA SER A 91 13.11 -0.74 -1.37
C SER A 91 12.68 0.53 -2.10
N LEU A 92 11.38 0.86 -2.10
CA LEU A 92 10.87 2.12 -2.66
C LEU A 92 11.39 3.34 -1.89
N ALA A 93 11.46 3.28 -0.55
CA ALA A 93 12.02 4.34 0.27
C ALA A 93 13.52 4.55 0.00
N SER A 94 14.29 3.47 -0.17
CA SER A 94 15.69 3.55 -0.59
C SER A 94 15.83 4.18 -1.97
N SER A 95 14.98 3.80 -2.93
CA SER A 95 14.97 4.38 -4.28
C SER A 95 14.61 5.87 -4.25
N TYR A 96 13.65 6.26 -3.43
CA TYR A 96 13.24 7.65 -3.25
C TYR A 96 14.38 8.53 -2.74
N THR A 97 15.09 8.10 -1.70
CA THR A 97 16.22 8.86 -1.16
C THR A 97 17.38 8.97 -2.16
N LYS A 98 17.70 7.89 -2.87
CA LYS A 98 18.73 7.89 -3.93
C LYS A 98 18.36 8.81 -5.11
N LEU A 99 17.09 8.83 -5.49
CA LEU A 99 16.57 9.75 -6.51
C LEU A 99 16.75 11.21 -6.08
N LEU A 100 16.29 11.55 -4.86
CA LEU A 100 16.40 12.91 -4.34
C LEU A 100 17.86 13.36 -4.25
N GLU A 101 18.74 12.50 -3.75
CA GLU A 101 20.18 12.77 -3.65
C GLU A 101 20.79 13.02 -5.02
N SER A 102 20.52 12.16 -6.01
CA SER A 102 21.02 12.31 -7.37
C SER A 102 20.53 13.60 -8.02
N CYS A 103 19.24 13.91 -7.89
CA CYS A 103 18.65 15.12 -8.45
C CYS A 103 19.17 16.38 -7.77
N PHE A 104 19.32 16.37 -6.44
CA PHE A 104 19.87 17.51 -5.69
C PHE A 104 21.34 17.76 -6.03
N ASN A 105 22.15 16.72 -6.10
CA ASN A 105 23.57 16.85 -6.47
C ASN A 105 23.77 17.45 -7.85
N ARG A 106 22.82 17.21 -8.77
CA ARG A 106 22.93 17.69 -10.16
C ARG A 106 22.33 19.09 -10.35
N TYR A 107 21.21 19.37 -9.70
CA TYR A 107 20.40 20.58 -9.97
C TYR A 107 20.37 21.56 -8.80
N ALA A 108 20.85 21.17 -7.63
CA ALA A 108 20.82 21.94 -6.38
C ALA A 108 19.42 22.54 -6.13
N SER A 109 19.35 23.86 -5.92
CA SER A 109 18.08 24.54 -5.63
C SER A 109 17.07 24.56 -6.80
N LYS A 110 17.49 24.23 -8.02
CA LYS A 110 16.59 24.26 -9.19
C LYS A 110 15.45 23.24 -9.07
N ILE A 111 15.64 22.14 -8.34
CA ILE A 111 14.56 21.17 -8.11
C ILE A 111 13.42 21.73 -7.26
N PHE A 112 13.63 22.85 -6.56
CA PHE A 112 12.64 23.51 -5.72
C PHE A 112 11.97 24.71 -6.43
N ILE A 113 12.24 24.92 -7.72
CA ILE A 113 11.59 25.95 -8.52
C ILE A 113 10.39 25.33 -9.23
N PRO A 114 9.16 25.78 -8.92
CA PRO A 114 7.97 25.27 -9.60
C PRO A 114 7.99 25.59 -11.10
N SER A 115 7.50 24.67 -11.92
CA SER A 115 7.26 24.87 -13.34
C SER A 115 6.12 23.93 -13.79
N ASP A 116 5.68 24.05 -15.04
CA ASP A 116 4.60 23.21 -15.58
C ASP A 116 4.87 21.70 -15.45
N CYS A 117 6.13 21.30 -15.50
CA CYS A 117 6.53 19.91 -15.37
C CYS A 117 7.15 19.57 -14.01
N ASN A 118 7.46 20.57 -13.17
CA ASN A 118 7.95 20.41 -11.79
C ASN A 118 6.87 20.83 -10.80
N ASN A 119 5.81 20.03 -10.69
CA ASN A 119 4.67 20.33 -9.84
C ASN A 119 4.96 19.98 -8.37
N LEU A 120 5.57 20.92 -7.65
CA LEU A 120 5.93 20.76 -6.24
C LEU A 120 4.70 20.65 -5.32
N ASN A 121 3.60 21.31 -5.66
CA ASN A 121 2.37 21.25 -4.87
C ASN A 121 1.78 19.81 -4.92
N GLU A 122 1.79 19.20 -6.09
CA GLU A 122 1.34 17.79 -6.25
C GLU A 122 2.25 16.84 -5.50
N LEU A 123 3.56 17.01 -5.61
CA LEU A 123 4.54 16.20 -4.88
C LEU A 123 4.31 16.28 -3.37
N GLU A 124 4.17 17.49 -2.82
CA GLU A 124 3.97 17.71 -1.39
C GLU A 124 2.61 17.18 -0.90
N ARG A 125 1.56 17.34 -1.68
CA ARG A 125 0.24 16.76 -1.39
C ARG A 125 0.33 15.25 -1.24
N LYS A 126 0.96 14.57 -2.19
CA LYS A 126 1.13 13.11 -2.18
C LYS A 126 2.03 12.63 -1.03
N ARG A 127 3.09 13.35 -0.71
CA ARG A 127 3.94 13.07 0.45
C ARG A 127 3.16 13.16 1.75
N THR A 128 2.37 14.21 1.91
CA THR A 128 1.52 14.42 3.09
C THR A 128 0.48 13.30 3.21
N GLU A 129 -0.17 12.92 2.11
CA GLU A 129 -1.13 11.81 2.07
C GLU A 129 -0.49 10.50 2.53
N LEU A 130 0.68 10.15 1.98
CA LEU A 130 1.41 8.95 2.36
C LEU A 130 1.88 8.99 3.83
N SER A 131 2.33 10.16 4.31
CA SER A 131 2.69 10.35 5.72
C SER A 131 1.51 10.12 6.66
N ASN A 132 0.31 10.60 6.30
CA ASN A 132 -0.93 10.34 7.04
C ASN A 132 -1.32 8.86 7.07
N LEU A 133 -0.90 8.09 6.07
CA LEU A 133 -1.02 6.62 6.04
C LEU A 133 0.06 5.91 6.88
N GLY A 134 0.94 6.65 7.54
CA GLY A 134 1.97 6.15 8.43
C GLY A 134 3.30 5.75 7.76
N ILE A 135 3.57 6.27 6.55
CA ILE A 135 4.80 5.97 5.81
C ILE A 135 5.53 7.27 5.45
N GLN A 136 6.83 7.33 5.77
CA GLN A 136 7.70 8.46 5.46
C GLN A 136 8.91 7.97 4.64
N LEU A 137 8.85 8.15 3.33
CA LEU A 137 9.87 7.66 2.39
C LEU A 137 11.25 8.31 2.59
N GLU A 138 11.29 9.51 3.15
CA GLU A 138 12.52 10.23 3.45
C GLU A 138 13.44 9.52 4.45
N GLN A 139 12.90 8.55 5.19
CA GLN A 139 13.69 7.71 6.09
C GLN A 139 14.58 6.72 5.32
N GLY A 140 14.31 6.47 4.04
CA GLY A 140 15.06 5.55 3.19
C GLY A 140 15.16 4.17 3.81
N GLU A 141 16.36 3.61 3.86
CA GLU A 141 16.62 2.28 4.45
C GLU A 141 16.33 2.20 5.95
N ARG A 142 16.27 3.35 6.64
CA ARG A 142 15.95 3.44 8.08
C ARG A 142 14.44 3.42 8.36
N LEU A 143 13.61 3.33 7.31
CA LEU A 143 12.16 3.32 7.45
C LEU A 143 11.70 2.20 8.39
N LYS A 144 11.10 2.60 9.51
CA LYS A 144 10.47 1.71 10.49
C LYS A 144 8.97 1.67 10.23
N LEU A 145 8.51 0.53 9.82
CA LEU A 145 7.08 0.24 9.67
C LEU A 145 6.55 -0.50 10.89
#